data_28d745d8a7ebc0e5949f0f847c5162f4
#
_entry.id   28d745d8a7ebc0e5949f0f847c5162f4
#
_cell.length_a   1.000
_cell.length_b   1.000
_cell.length_c   1.000
_cell.angle_alpha   90.00
_cell.angle_beta   90.00
_cell.angle_gamma   90.00
#
_symmetry.space_group_name_H-M   'P 1'
#
loop_
_entity.id
_entity.type
_entity.pdbx_description
1 polymer ?
#
loop_
_entity_poly.entity_id
_entity_poly.type
_entity_poly.pdbx_seq_one_letter_code
_entity_poly.pdbx_strand_id
1 'polypeptide(L)'
;LLGSTSICSKEWVWEQYDHMVMTDTLQSPGGDSAVVRIHGTKKGIAISTDSKPRYCIADPEEGGVQIVAETWRNLTAVGATPLAITDNLNFGNPEKKEIMGQFVCCIKGIKKACTKLKFPVVSGNVSFYNETNNLGILPTPVIGGIGILKDFRKHISYGFKESGDTIMILGTTKGHVGSSIYLKEIEKKEEGAPPKVDLDAEKQNGDFVRKLIEAGMITACHDISDGGVAVTVAEMTLSKKIGATITLPKKKNIPSYAWLFGEDQSRYIITTKNPAPILKKAKNKRIPLYVLGKTGGDM
;
A
#
# COMPACT_ATOMS: atom_id res chain seq x y z
N LEU A 1 1.14 14.16 -11.08
CA LEU A 1 1.39 13.37 -9.86
C LEU A 1 2.56 12.41 -10.04
N LEU A 2 2.59 11.56 -11.07
CA LEU A 2 3.66 10.56 -11.27
C LEU A 2 5.08 11.14 -11.30
N GLY A 3 5.26 12.38 -11.75
CA GLY A 3 6.55 13.07 -11.78
C GLY A 3 6.87 13.85 -10.50
N SER A 4 6.00 13.87 -9.50
CA SER A 4 6.27 14.55 -8.23
C SER A 4 7.32 13.79 -7.41
N THR A 5 8.08 14.52 -6.60
CA THR A 5 9.10 13.91 -5.71
C THR A 5 8.52 12.90 -4.72
N SER A 6 7.22 13.00 -4.43
CA SER A 6 6.52 12.08 -3.53
C SER A 6 6.22 10.73 -4.18
N ILE A 7 5.92 10.68 -5.49
CA ILE A 7 5.45 9.47 -6.19
C ILE A 7 6.47 8.94 -7.21
N CYS A 8 7.29 9.80 -7.83
CA CYS A 8 8.21 9.37 -8.88
C CYS A 8 9.05 8.15 -8.45
N SER A 9 9.44 7.32 -9.44
CA SER A 9 10.30 6.16 -9.22
C SER A 9 11.54 6.53 -8.41
N LYS A 10 11.87 5.68 -7.44
CA LYS A 10 13.10 5.75 -6.64
C LYS A 10 14.11 4.68 -7.06
N GLU A 11 13.95 4.14 -8.27
CA GLU A 11 14.82 3.08 -8.81
C GLU A 11 16.30 3.45 -8.73
N TRP A 12 16.64 4.69 -9.03
CA TRP A 12 18.01 5.23 -8.93
C TRP A 12 18.62 5.11 -7.52
N VAL A 13 17.80 4.98 -6.46
CA VAL A 13 18.28 4.78 -5.08
C VAL A 13 18.71 3.35 -4.87
N TRP A 14 17.82 2.38 -5.17
CA TRP A 14 18.06 0.99 -4.82
C TRP A 14 18.87 0.22 -5.88
N GLU A 15 18.90 0.68 -7.15
CA GLU A 15 19.74 0.08 -8.19
C GLU A 15 21.25 0.21 -7.91
N GLN A 16 21.65 1.15 -7.04
CA GLN A 16 23.02 1.33 -6.62
C GLN A 16 23.53 0.23 -5.68
N TYR A 17 22.63 -0.57 -5.14
CA TYR A 17 22.94 -1.63 -4.17
C TYR A 17 22.72 -3.00 -4.78
N ASP A 18 23.54 -3.98 -4.37
CA ASP A 18 23.35 -5.36 -4.79
C ASP A 18 22.15 -5.97 -4.03
N HIS A 19 21.01 -6.00 -4.71
CA HIS A 19 19.79 -6.67 -4.22
C HIS A 19 19.58 -8.05 -4.84
N MET A 20 20.58 -8.57 -5.60
CA MET A 20 20.51 -9.86 -6.32
C MET A 20 21.46 -10.92 -5.74
N VAL A 21 22.03 -10.69 -4.56
CA VAL A 21 22.94 -11.62 -3.89
C VAL A 21 22.39 -13.04 -3.89
N MET A 22 23.24 -14.01 -4.24
CA MET A 22 22.91 -15.44 -4.37
C MET A 22 21.78 -15.75 -5.36
N THR A 23 21.33 -14.77 -6.15
CA THR A 23 20.21 -14.89 -7.09
C THR A 23 18.90 -15.37 -6.47
N ASP A 24 18.68 -15.05 -5.19
CA ASP A 24 17.49 -15.44 -4.44
C ASP A 24 16.36 -14.42 -4.54
N THR A 25 16.62 -13.23 -5.09
CA THR A 25 15.59 -12.19 -5.30
C THR A 25 14.69 -12.56 -6.48
N LEU A 26 13.41 -12.68 -6.23
CA LEU A 26 12.36 -12.99 -7.21
C LEU A 26 11.63 -11.74 -7.69
N GLN A 27 11.47 -10.77 -6.81
CA GLN A 27 10.91 -9.46 -7.09
C GLN A 27 11.77 -8.41 -6.41
N SER A 28 12.39 -7.54 -7.21
CA SER A 28 13.20 -6.42 -6.74
C SER A 28 12.36 -5.39 -5.99
N PRO A 29 12.99 -4.48 -5.23
CA PRO A 29 12.33 -3.27 -4.74
C PRO A 29 11.65 -2.49 -5.87
N GLY A 30 10.71 -1.61 -5.54
CA GLY A 30 9.99 -0.74 -6.49
C GLY A 30 8.54 -1.14 -6.76
N GLY A 31 8.05 -2.23 -6.16
CA GLY A 31 6.63 -2.60 -6.11
C GLY A 31 6.13 -2.67 -4.68
N ASP A 32 4.96 -3.30 -4.45
CA ASP A 32 4.35 -3.43 -3.11
C ASP A 32 5.31 -4.07 -2.10
N SER A 33 6.05 -5.09 -2.50
CA SER A 33 7.06 -5.75 -1.65
C SER A 33 8.18 -6.33 -2.48
N ALA A 34 9.38 -6.32 -1.96
CA ALA A 34 10.45 -7.17 -2.47
C ALA A 34 10.19 -8.62 -2.04
N VAL A 35 10.55 -9.58 -2.89
CA VAL A 35 10.36 -11.02 -2.62
C VAL A 35 11.67 -11.75 -2.82
N VAL A 36 12.09 -12.50 -1.78
CA VAL A 36 13.30 -13.31 -1.78
C VAL A 36 12.92 -14.76 -1.45
N ARG A 37 13.42 -15.73 -2.22
CA ARG A 37 13.22 -17.14 -1.89
C ARG A 37 14.09 -17.56 -0.71
N ILE A 38 13.63 -18.51 0.08
CA ILE A 38 14.46 -19.17 1.09
C ILE A 38 15.12 -20.38 0.42
N HIS A 39 16.44 -20.29 0.25
CA HIS A 39 17.23 -21.29 -0.43
C HIS A 39 16.97 -22.70 0.10
N GLY A 40 16.89 -23.70 -0.79
CA GLY A 40 16.60 -25.08 -0.43
C GLY A 40 15.16 -25.40 -0.01
N THR A 41 14.25 -24.42 -0.11
CA THR A 41 12.84 -24.61 0.25
C THR A 41 11.89 -24.09 -0.86
N LYS A 42 10.57 -24.31 -0.68
CA LYS A 42 9.54 -23.66 -1.51
C LYS A 42 9.10 -22.32 -0.94
N LYS A 43 9.61 -21.89 0.23
CA LYS A 43 9.16 -20.67 0.92
C LYS A 43 9.86 -19.44 0.36
N GLY A 44 9.19 -18.31 0.48
CA GLY A 44 9.76 -16.99 0.21
C GLY A 44 9.46 -16.01 1.34
N ILE A 45 10.26 -14.98 1.44
CA ILE A 45 10.06 -13.85 2.33
C ILE A 45 9.67 -12.65 1.47
N ALA A 46 8.61 -11.95 1.86
CA ALA A 46 8.26 -10.65 1.33
C ALA A 46 8.64 -9.58 2.36
N ILE A 47 9.15 -8.45 1.87
CA ILE A 47 9.63 -7.33 2.69
C ILE A 47 9.05 -6.04 2.12
N SER A 48 8.44 -5.22 2.97
CA SER A 48 7.93 -3.87 2.65
C SER A 48 8.36 -2.88 3.71
N THR A 49 8.52 -1.61 3.30
CA THR A 49 8.78 -0.49 4.22
C THR A 49 7.85 0.66 3.88
N ASP A 50 7.20 1.22 4.90
CA ASP A 50 6.21 2.29 4.73
C ASP A 50 6.37 3.39 5.76
N SER A 51 6.03 4.62 5.38
CA SER A 51 5.99 5.79 6.24
C SER A 51 5.04 6.83 5.68
N LYS A 52 4.26 7.48 6.53
CA LYS A 52 3.28 8.53 6.14
C LYS A 52 3.41 9.79 7.01
N PRO A 53 4.53 10.52 6.94
CA PRO A 53 4.73 11.72 7.77
C PRO A 53 3.61 12.74 7.60
N ARG A 54 3.08 12.90 6.39
CA ARG A 54 1.96 13.78 6.06
C ARG A 54 0.69 13.43 6.83
N TYR A 55 0.39 12.16 6.98
CA TYR A 55 -0.75 11.70 7.78
C TYR A 55 -0.47 11.83 9.28
N CYS A 56 0.76 11.52 9.70
CA CYS A 56 1.15 11.60 11.10
C CYS A 56 1.16 13.04 11.65
N ILE A 57 1.44 14.06 10.81
CA ILE A 57 1.34 15.46 11.26
C ILE A 57 -0.12 15.92 11.34
N ALA A 58 -0.99 15.43 10.44
CA ALA A 58 -2.41 15.81 10.40
C ALA A 58 -3.23 15.12 11.52
N ASP A 59 -2.99 13.83 11.76
CA ASP A 59 -3.58 13.02 12.84
C ASP A 59 -2.59 11.91 13.21
N PRO A 60 -1.81 12.07 14.29
CA PRO A 60 -0.76 11.13 14.66
C PRO A 60 -1.27 9.72 14.97
N GLU A 61 -2.46 9.57 15.58
CA GLU A 61 -3.01 8.24 15.87
C GLU A 61 -3.44 7.54 14.58
N GLU A 62 -4.19 8.21 13.71
CA GLU A 62 -4.60 7.64 12.44
C GLU A 62 -3.40 7.41 11.51
N GLY A 63 -2.41 8.32 11.50
CA GLY A 63 -1.15 8.13 10.78
C GLY A 63 -0.43 6.85 11.22
N GLY A 64 -0.36 6.59 12.52
CA GLY A 64 0.18 5.35 13.07
C GLY A 64 -0.59 4.10 12.65
N VAL A 65 -1.93 4.19 12.53
CA VAL A 65 -2.77 3.10 11.99
C VAL A 65 -2.45 2.87 10.52
N GLN A 66 -2.36 3.95 9.75
CA GLN A 66 -2.16 3.93 8.29
C GLN A 66 -0.88 3.21 7.88
N ILE A 67 0.26 3.55 8.47
CA ILE A 67 1.56 2.97 8.09
C ILE A 67 1.62 1.46 8.33
N VAL A 68 1.02 0.97 9.42
CA VAL A 68 0.94 -0.47 9.69
C VAL A 68 -0.01 -1.18 8.72
N ALA A 69 -1.17 -0.56 8.45
CA ALA A 69 -2.14 -1.11 7.52
C ALA A 69 -1.60 -1.19 6.09
N GLU A 70 -0.86 -0.17 5.65
CA GLU A 70 -0.25 -0.14 4.32
C GLU A 70 0.85 -1.19 4.19
N THR A 71 1.78 -1.27 5.15
CA THR A 71 2.80 -2.33 5.18
C THR A 71 2.16 -3.73 5.11
N TRP A 72 1.09 -3.96 5.89
CA TRP A 72 0.35 -5.22 5.87
C TRP A 72 -0.30 -5.48 4.52
N ARG A 73 -0.86 -4.45 3.88
CA ARG A 73 -1.51 -4.49 2.56
C ARG A 73 -0.51 -4.79 1.44
N ASN A 74 0.68 -4.16 1.49
CA ASN A 74 1.77 -4.36 0.53
C ASN A 74 2.27 -5.81 0.55
N LEU A 75 2.50 -6.38 1.73
CA LEU A 75 2.86 -7.80 1.85
C LEU A 75 1.76 -8.71 1.31
N THR A 76 0.51 -8.34 1.53
CA THR A 76 -0.66 -9.06 1.04
C THR A 76 -0.78 -9.03 -0.48
N ALA A 77 -0.47 -7.89 -1.11
CA ALA A 77 -0.58 -7.70 -2.57
C ALA A 77 0.31 -8.66 -3.37
N VAL A 78 1.45 -9.08 -2.82
CA VAL A 78 2.32 -10.09 -3.44
C VAL A 78 1.97 -11.54 -3.04
N GLY A 79 0.95 -11.74 -2.21
CA GLY A 79 0.47 -13.05 -1.75
C GLY A 79 1.08 -13.55 -0.46
N ALA A 80 1.93 -12.77 0.20
CA ALA A 80 2.54 -13.14 1.46
C ALA A 80 1.54 -13.04 2.63
N THR A 81 1.71 -13.89 3.63
CA THR A 81 1.05 -13.76 4.93
C THR A 81 1.91 -12.86 5.81
N PRO A 82 1.44 -11.65 6.18
CA PRO A 82 2.17 -10.78 7.08
C PRO A 82 2.44 -11.46 8.43
N LEU A 83 3.67 -11.37 8.95
CA LEU A 83 4.09 -12.06 10.17
C LEU A 83 4.43 -11.11 11.30
N ALA A 84 5.30 -10.13 11.04
CA ALA A 84 5.82 -9.23 12.07
C ALA A 84 6.37 -7.95 11.45
N ILE A 85 6.50 -6.92 12.29
CA ILE A 85 7.12 -5.64 11.92
C ILE A 85 8.32 -5.31 12.81
N THR A 86 9.20 -4.49 12.26
CA THR A 86 10.11 -3.64 13.01
C THR A 86 9.69 -2.19 12.84
N ASP A 87 9.89 -1.35 13.84
CA ASP A 87 9.66 0.08 13.71
C ASP A 87 10.96 0.89 13.78
N ASN A 88 10.97 2.06 13.16
CA ASN A 88 12.02 3.06 13.27
C ASN A 88 11.34 4.42 13.46
N LEU A 89 11.25 4.86 14.71
CA LEU A 89 10.46 6.01 15.12
C LEU A 89 11.34 7.25 15.18
N ASN A 90 11.12 8.20 14.26
CA ASN A 90 11.92 9.42 14.17
C ASN A 90 11.06 10.65 14.48
N PHE A 91 11.42 11.39 15.51
CA PHE A 91 10.69 12.55 16.01
C PHE A 91 11.65 13.69 16.42
N GLY A 92 11.13 14.89 16.52
CA GLY A 92 11.85 16.06 17.02
C GLY A 92 12.15 15.97 18.50
N ASN A 93 12.30 17.14 19.17
CA ASN A 93 12.64 17.21 20.58
C ASN A 93 11.46 16.77 21.47
N PRO A 94 11.60 15.66 22.24
CA PRO A 94 10.53 15.10 23.08
C PRO A 94 10.21 15.97 24.32
N GLU A 95 11.02 16.95 24.66
CA GLU A 95 10.74 17.92 25.74
C GLU A 95 9.64 18.90 25.33
N LYS A 96 9.40 19.08 24.01
CA LYS A 96 8.27 19.82 23.48
C LYS A 96 7.00 18.97 23.60
N LYS A 97 5.99 19.46 24.32
CA LYS A 97 4.76 18.72 24.63
C LYS A 97 4.04 18.22 23.37
N GLU A 98 4.05 19.02 22.31
CA GLU A 98 3.42 18.70 21.01
C GLU A 98 4.11 17.49 20.36
N ILE A 99 5.44 17.46 20.37
CA ILE A 99 6.24 16.36 19.79
C ILE A 99 6.02 15.08 20.59
N MET A 100 6.05 15.15 21.93
CA MET A 100 5.75 13.99 22.76
C MET A 100 4.30 13.52 22.56
N GLY A 101 3.35 14.44 22.38
CA GLY A 101 1.96 14.12 22.05
C GLY A 101 1.83 13.37 20.74
N GLN A 102 2.51 13.83 19.69
CA GLN A 102 2.57 13.15 18.38
C GLN A 102 3.15 11.74 18.52
N PHE A 103 4.28 11.59 19.21
CA PHE A 103 4.91 10.29 19.44
C PHE A 103 3.97 9.30 20.13
N VAL A 104 3.37 9.71 21.26
CA VAL A 104 2.44 8.86 22.03
C VAL A 104 1.22 8.45 21.19
N CYS A 105 0.64 9.39 20.42
CA CYS A 105 -0.50 9.09 19.57
C CYS A 105 -0.14 8.17 18.41
N CYS A 106 1.02 8.36 17.75
CA CYS A 106 1.51 7.43 16.72
C CYS A 106 1.64 6.01 17.27
N ILE A 107 2.26 5.84 18.46
CA ILE A 107 2.37 4.52 19.10
C ILE A 107 1.01 3.91 19.41
N LYS A 108 0.02 4.69 19.86
CA LYS A 108 -1.35 4.19 20.07
C LYS A 108 -1.95 3.67 18.77
N GLY A 109 -1.78 4.40 17.67
CA GLY A 109 -2.22 3.97 16.34
C GLY A 109 -1.55 2.69 15.88
N ILE A 110 -0.21 2.62 15.97
CA ILE A 110 0.57 1.42 15.65
C ILE A 110 0.08 0.22 16.47
N LYS A 111 -0.04 0.38 17.80
CA LYS A 111 -0.56 -0.69 18.69
C LYS A 111 -1.93 -1.17 18.25
N LYS A 112 -2.86 -0.26 17.94
CA LYS A 112 -4.23 -0.59 17.51
C LYS A 112 -4.23 -1.44 16.24
N ALA A 113 -3.48 -1.03 15.21
CA ALA A 113 -3.37 -1.75 13.96
C ALA A 113 -2.67 -3.10 14.12
N CYS A 114 -1.53 -3.15 14.81
CA CYS A 114 -0.79 -4.39 15.09
C CYS A 114 -1.65 -5.42 15.81
N THR A 115 -2.41 -5.00 16.82
CA THR A 115 -3.30 -5.88 17.58
C THR A 115 -4.41 -6.46 16.68
N LYS A 116 -5.06 -5.60 15.89
CA LYS A 116 -6.20 -5.99 15.05
C LYS A 116 -5.78 -6.87 13.87
N LEU A 117 -4.66 -6.53 13.23
CA LEU A 117 -4.14 -7.27 12.09
C LEU A 117 -3.30 -8.49 12.49
N LYS A 118 -3.04 -8.69 13.78
CA LYS A 118 -2.14 -9.74 14.31
C LYS A 118 -0.75 -9.66 13.68
N PHE A 119 -0.20 -8.46 13.69
CA PHE A 119 1.05 -8.10 13.04
C PHE A 119 1.99 -7.46 14.08
N PRO A 120 2.61 -8.27 14.96
CA PRO A 120 3.31 -7.79 16.14
C PRO A 120 4.63 -7.08 15.82
N VAL A 121 4.98 -6.10 16.64
CA VAL A 121 6.31 -5.49 16.66
C VAL A 121 7.26 -6.46 17.36
N VAL A 122 8.35 -6.83 16.68
CA VAL A 122 9.37 -7.76 17.23
C VAL A 122 10.72 -7.08 17.46
N SER A 123 10.94 -5.93 16.87
CA SER A 123 12.10 -5.10 17.07
C SER A 123 11.80 -3.65 16.74
N GLY A 124 12.67 -2.71 17.12
CA GLY A 124 12.46 -1.33 16.77
C GLY A 124 13.59 -0.42 17.22
N ASN A 125 13.52 0.84 16.77
CA ASN A 125 14.43 1.90 17.13
C ASN A 125 13.66 3.21 17.33
N VAL A 126 14.11 4.02 18.28
CA VAL A 126 13.60 5.38 18.51
C VAL A 126 14.74 6.37 18.36
N SER A 127 14.50 7.42 17.57
CA SER A 127 15.41 8.55 17.40
C SER A 127 14.65 9.84 17.72
N PHE A 128 15.15 10.58 18.70
CA PHE A 128 14.64 11.88 19.10
C PHE A 128 15.63 13.01 18.78
N TYR A 129 15.22 14.25 19.04
CA TYR A 129 16.01 15.46 18.80
C TYR A 129 16.42 15.65 17.33
N ASN A 130 15.63 15.11 16.38
CA ASN A 130 15.85 15.32 14.96
C ASN A 130 15.36 16.71 14.57
N GLU A 131 16.22 17.70 14.75
CA GLU A 131 15.91 19.12 14.52
C GLU A 131 17.05 19.83 13.77
N THR A 132 16.66 20.81 12.97
CA THR A 132 17.61 21.76 12.34
C THR A 132 17.10 23.17 12.61
N ASN A 133 17.94 24.04 13.17
CA ASN A 133 17.58 25.43 13.52
C ASN A 133 16.30 25.51 14.39
N ASN A 134 16.18 24.64 15.39
CA ASN A 134 15.03 24.50 16.28
C ASN A 134 13.72 24.07 15.60
N LEU A 135 13.75 23.72 14.33
CA LEU A 135 12.62 23.11 13.62
C LEU A 135 12.77 21.59 13.63
N GLY A 136 11.81 20.92 14.24
CA GLY A 136 11.73 19.47 14.25
C GLY A 136 11.34 18.93 12.88
N ILE A 137 11.79 17.72 12.58
CA ILE A 137 11.27 16.97 11.42
C ILE A 137 9.77 16.69 11.60
N LEU A 138 9.07 16.39 10.52
CA LEU A 138 7.73 15.81 10.61
C LEU A 138 7.79 14.50 11.42
N PRO A 139 6.72 14.14 12.16
CA PRO A 139 6.64 12.85 12.82
C PRO A 139 6.77 11.73 11.77
N THR A 140 7.89 11.02 11.82
CA THR A 140 8.30 10.06 10.77
C THR A 140 8.52 8.66 11.37
N PRO A 141 7.45 7.99 11.82
CA PRO A 141 7.54 6.57 12.08
C PRO A 141 7.66 5.81 10.76
N VAL A 142 8.62 4.89 10.67
CA VAL A 142 8.82 3.98 9.53
C VAL A 142 8.56 2.56 10.01
N ILE A 143 7.77 1.81 9.26
CA ILE A 143 7.46 0.42 9.55
C ILE A 143 8.13 -0.46 8.49
N GLY A 144 8.95 -1.40 8.93
CA GLY A 144 9.47 -2.50 8.12
C GLY A 144 8.66 -3.76 8.38
N GLY A 145 8.00 -4.31 7.38
CA GLY A 145 7.18 -5.51 7.51
C GLY A 145 7.78 -6.73 6.84
N ILE A 146 7.60 -7.89 7.47
CA ILE A 146 7.99 -9.18 6.90
C ILE A 146 6.76 -10.07 6.78
N GLY A 147 6.61 -10.70 5.61
CA GLY A 147 5.61 -11.70 5.32
C GLY A 147 6.22 -12.99 4.78
N ILE A 148 5.49 -14.11 4.90
CA ILE A 148 5.90 -15.41 4.39
C ILE A 148 5.04 -15.86 3.24
N LEU A 149 5.67 -16.31 2.16
CA LEU A 149 5.08 -17.08 1.06
C LEU A 149 5.31 -18.56 1.34
N LYS A 150 4.24 -19.36 1.41
CA LYS A 150 4.36 -20.83 1.56
C LYS A 150 4.97 -21.49 0.34
N ASP A 151 4.70 -20.94 -0.84
CA ASP A 151 5.26 -21.31 -2.11
C ASP A 151 5.58 -20.04 -2.90
N PHE A 152 6.85 -19.70 -3.01
CA PHE A 152 7.31 -18.49 -3.69
C PHE A 152 6.90 -18.42 -5.17
N ARG A 153 6.66 -19.55 -5.82
CA ARG A 153 6.23 -19.62 -7.23
C ARG A 153 4.81 -19.07 -7.44
N LYS A 154 4.06 -18.89 -6.36
CA LYS A 154 2.70 -18.32 -6.37
C LYS A 154 2.66 -16.83 -6.09
N HIS A 155 3.82 -16.16 -5.87
CA HIS A 155 3.82 -14.71 -5.75
C HIS A 155 3.38 -14.06 -7.06
N ILE A 156 2.78 -12.89 -6.94
CA ILE A 156 2.42 -12.07 -8.09
C ILE A 156 3.00 -10.66 -7.93
N SER A 157 3.19 -9.97 -9.04
CA SER A 157 3.64 -8.58 -9.05
C SER A 157 2.52 -7.64 -9.49
N TYR A 158 2.73 -6.35 -9.29
CA TYR A 158 1.72 -5.33 -9.58
C TYR A 158 1.51 -5.07 -11.08
N GLY A 159 2.53 -5.21 -11.92
CA GLY A 159 2.41 -4.89 -13.35
C GLY A 159 1.43 -5.78 -14.11
N PHE A 160 0.68 -5.20 -15.04
CA PHE A 160 -0.19 -5.95 -15.94
C PHE A 160 0.59 -7.04 -16.69
N LYS A 161 -0.03 -8.19 -16.94
CA LYS A 161 0.65 -9.34 -17.56
C LYS A 161 0.32 -9.50 -19.04
N GLU A 162 -0.94 -9.33 -19.41
CA GLU A 162 -1.43 -9.56 -20.77
C GLU A 162 -2.49 -8.53 -21.12
N SER A 163 -2.66 -8.26 -22.43
CA SER A 163 -3.77 -7.48 -22.96
C SER A 163 -5.07 -8.29 -22.90
N GLY A 164 -6.17 -7.63 -22.58
CA GLY A 164 -7.50 -8.26 -22.50
C GLY A 164 -7.91 -8.73 -21.10
N ASP A 165 -7.00 -8.73 -20.12
CA ASP A 165 -7.35 -9.04 -18.73
C ASP A 165 -8.37 -8.03 -18.18
N THR A 166 -9.33 -8.51 -17.41
CA THR A 166 -10.30 -7.67 -16.73
C THR A 166 -9.67 -7.00 -15.50
N ILE A 167 -9.71 -5.67 -15.46
CA ILE A 167 -9.29 -4.86 -14.30
C ILE A 167 -10.46 -4.73 -13.34
N MET A 168 -10.23 -5.02 -12.08
CA MET A 168 -11.23 -4.95 -11.02
C MET A 168 -10.69 -4.16 -9.83
N ILE A 169 -11.58 -3.38 -9.19
CA ILE A 169 -11.28 -2.70 -7.93
C ILE A 169 -11.97 -3.43 -6.77
N LEU A 170 -11.19 -3.78 -5.78
CA LEU A 170 -11.63 -4.40 -4.54
C LEU A 170 -11.58 -3.37 -3.40
N GLY A 171 -12.62 -3.32 -2.59
CA GLY A 171 -12.78 -2.35 -1.50
C GLY A 171 -13.72 -1.20 -1.85
N THR A 172 -13.96 -0.33 -0.87
CA THR A 172 -14.93 0.78 -0.99
C THR A 172 -14.23 2.09 -1.29
N THR A 173 -14.61 2.76 -2.37
CA THR A 173 -14.18 4.11 -2.70
C THR A 173 -15.19 5.12 -2.16
N LYS A 174 -14.73 6.04 -1.31
CA LYS A 174 -15.51 7.15 -0.73
C LYS A 174 -15.07 8.51 -1.31
N GLY A 175 -13.89 8.56 -1.93
CA GLY A 175 -13.31 9.76 -2.52
C GLY A 175 -12.66 10.68 -1.49
N HIS A 176 -11.98 10.11 -0.50
CA HIS A 176 -11.31 10.89 0.53
C HIS A 176 -10.02 11.53 -0.01
N VAL A 177 -9.97 12.86 -0.03
CA VAL A 177 -8.81 13.62 -0.51
C VAL A 177 -8.08 14.41 0.58
N GLY A 178 -8.57 14.42 1.81
CA GLY A 178 -7.91 15.09 2.94
C GLY A 178 -6.49 14.57 3.15
N SER A 179 -5.52 15.45 3.34
CA SER A 179 -4.08 15.15 3.44
C SER A 179 -3.49 14.34 2.28
N SER A 180 -4.16 14.29 1.12
CA SER A 180 -3.72 13.49 -0.04
C SER A 180 -2.59 14.14 -0.81
N ILE A 181 -1.87 13.32 -1.59
CA ILE A 181 -0.90 13.80 -2.57
C ILE A 181 -1.56 14.69 -3.63
N TYR A 182 -2.83 14.41 -3.98
CA TYR A 182 -3.57 15.26 -4.90
C TYR A 182 -3.70 16.70 -4.38
N LEU A 183 -4.13 16.88 -3.12
CA LEU A 183 -4.20 18.21 -2.51
C LEU A 183 -2.83 18.88 -2.46
N LYS A 184 -1.80 18.17 -2.03
CA LYS A 184 -0.45 18.71 -1.91
C LYS A 184 0.13 19.12 -3.25
N GLU A 185 0.12 18.23 -4.25
CA GLU A 185 0.85 18.43 -5.50
C GLU A 185 0.05 19.22 -6.55
N ILE A 186 -1.28 19.10 -6.58
CA ILE A 186 -2.13 19.77 -7.57
C ILE A 186 -2.74 21.05 -6.99
N GLU A 187 -3.37 20.96 -5.82
CA GLU A 187 -4.06 22.10 -5.21
C GLU A 187 -3.13 22.97 -4.34
N LYS A 188 -1.88 22.53 -4.10
CA LYS A 188 -0.89 23.20 -3.24
C LYS A 188 -1.40 23.45 -1.82
N LYS A 189 -2.16 22.49 -1.26
CA LYS A 189 -2.75 22.52 0.06
C LYS A 189 -2.36 21.31 0.89
N GLU A 190 -1.97 21.56 2.12
CA GLU A 190 -1.70 20.50 3.11
C GLU A 190 -2.75 20.63 4.23
N GLU A 191 -3.96 20.15 3.96
CA GLU A 191 -5.11 20.31 4.85
C GLU A 191 -6.00 19.05 4.88
N GLY A 192 -6.87 18.99 5.89
CA GLY A 192 -7.80 17.91 6.11
C GLY A 192 -7.20 16.75 6.91
N ALA A 193 -8.07 15.91 7.46
CA ALA A 193 -7.65 14.70 8.17
C ALA A 193 -7.27 13.60 7.18
N PRO A 194 -6.36 12.66 7.54
CA PRO A 194 -6.08 11.48 6.74
C PRO A 194 -7.32 10.57 6.65
N PRO A 195 -7.40 9.70 5.63
CA PRO A 195 -8.50 8.74 5.54
C PRO A 195 -8.44 7.74 6.70
N LYS A 196 -9.59 7.47 7.34
CA LYS A 196 -9.66 6.48 8.41
C LYS A 196 -9.54 5.06 7.85
N VAL A 197 -8.76 4.22 8.53
CA VAL A 197 -8.65 2.81 8.22
C VAL A 197 -9.72 2.01 8.96
N ASP A 198 -10.56 1.33 8.20
CA ASP A 198 -11.39 0.24 8.73
C ASP A 198 -10.56 -1.04 8.76
N LEU A 199 -9.97 -1.35 9.92
CA LEU A 199 -9.09 -2.50 10.10
C LEU A 199 -9.79 -3.86 9.92
N ASP A 200 -11.12 -3.93 10.08
CA ASP A 200 -11.88 -5.13 9.76
C ASP A 200 -12.00 -5.32 8.25
N ALA A 201 -12.32 -4.26 7.53
CA ALA A 201 -12.33 -4.27 6.07
C ALA A 201 -10.92 -4.53 5.51
N GLU A 202 -9.87 -3.93 6.09
CA GLU A 202 -8.46 -4.17 5.71
C GLU A 202 -8.13 -5.66 5.76
N LYS A 203 -8.40 -6.28 6.91
CA LYS A 203 -8.16 -7.70 7.11
C LYS A 203 -9.00 -8.58 6.19
N GLN A 204 -10.30 -8.30 6.07
CA GLN A 204 -11.22 -9.09 5.25
C GLN A 204 -10.85 -9.05 3.77
N ASN A 205 -10.57 -7.86 3.25
CA ASN A 205 -10.18 -7.64 1.86
C ASN A 205 -8.85 -8.31 1.54
N GLY A 206 -7.84 -8.11 2.38
CA GLY A 206 -6.53 -8.70 2.19
C GLY A 206 -6.53 -10.22 2.30
N ASP A 207 -7.25 -10.80 3.29
CA ASP A 207 -7.42 -12.25 3.40
C ASP A 207 -8.09 -12.85 2.13
N PHE A 208 -8.97 -12.08 1.50
CA PHE A 208 -9.61 -12.49 0.26
C PHE A 208 -8.63 -12.42 -0.93
N VAL A 209 -7.86 -11.33 -1.04
CA VAL A 209 -6.82 -11.17 -2.09
C VAL A 209 -5.81 -12.31 -2.02
N ARG A 210 -5.25 -12.61 -0.84
CA ARG A 210 -4.30 -13.72 -0.70
C ARG A 210 -4.87 -15.06 -1.15
N LYS A 211 -6.15 -15.34 -0.85
CA LYS A 211 -6.83 -16.55 -1.32
C LYS A 211 -6.98 -16.60 -2.84
N LEU A 212 -7.21 -15.46 -3.49
CA LEU A 212 -7.26 -15.39 -4.95
C LEU A 212 -5.88 -15.64 -5.57
N ILE A 213 -4.83 -15.08 -4.97
CA ILE A 213 -3.44 -15.30 -5.39
C ILE A 213 -3.05 -16.78 -5.23
N GLU A 214 -3.28 -17.34 -4.04
CA GLU A 214 -2.97 -18.75 -3.74
C GLU A 214 -3.67 -19.72 -4.70
N ALA A 215 -4.90 -19.39 -5.11
CA ALA A 215 -5.70 -20.16 -6.05
C ALA A 215 -5.36 -19.90 -7.53
N GLY A 216 -4.43 -18.98 -7.85
CA GLY A 216 -4.09 -18.62 -9.23
C GLY A 216 -5.23 -17.96 -10.01
N MET A 217 -6.14 -17.27 -9.33
CA MET A 217 -7.34 -16.68 -9.96
C MET A 217 -7.11 -15.27 -10.48
N ILE A 218 -6.04 -14.60 -10.08
CA ILE A 218 -5.67 -13.24 -10.51
C ILE A 218 -4.26 -13.25 -11.09
N THR A 219 -4.03 -12.35 -12.04
CA THR A 219 -2.79 -12.24 -12.82
C THR A 219 -1.86 -11.16 -12.29
N ALA A 220 -2.39 -10.08 -11.73
CA ALA A 220 -1.65 -9.02 -11.06
C ALA A 220 -2.48 -8.46 -9.90
N CYS A 221 -1.79 -7.86 -8.93
CA CYS A 221 -2.39 -7.14 -7.81
C CYS A 221 -1.50 -5.96 -7.43
N HIS A 222 -2.12 -4.84 -7.11
CA HIS A 222 -1.47 -3.66 -6.55
C HIS A 222 -2.38 -3.06 -5.48
N ASP A 223 -1.82 -2.57 -4.39
CA ASP A 223 -2.59 -1.82 -3.41
C ASP A 223 -2.97 -0.44 -3.96
N ILE A 224 -3.99 0.20 -3.38
CA ILE A 224 -4.33 1.58 -3.69
C ILE A 224 -3.96 2.42 -2.48
N SER A 225 -2.94 3.26 -2.64
CA SER A 225 -2.41 4.14 -1.61
C SER A 225 -2.29 5.59 -2.11
N ASP A 226 -1.10 6.18 -2.05
CA ASP A 226 -0.83 7.56 -2.47
C ASP A 226 -1.24 7.81 -3.92
N GLY A 227 -1.98 8.90 -4.15
CA GLY A 227 -2.49 9.28 -5.47
C GLY A 227 -3.69 8.47 -5.97
N GLY A 228 -4.16 7.49 -5.20
CA GLY A 228 -5.40 6.78 -5.44
C GLY A 228 -5.40 5.88 -6.68
N VAL A 229 -6.61 5.58 -7.19
CA VAL A 229 -6.83 4.64 -8.30
C VAL A 229 -6.08 5.01 -9.56
N ALA A 230 -6.01 6.30 -9.90
CA ALA A 230 -5.37 6.75 -11.14
C ALA A 230 -3.86 6.49 -11.13
N VAL A 231 -3.18 6.74 -10.01
CA VAL A 231 -1.75 6.48 -9.86
C VAL A 231 -1.50 4.97 -9.87
N THR A 232 -2.25 4.21 -9.08
CA THR A 232 -2.13 2.74 -9.04
C THR A 232 -2.26 2.10 -10.43
N VAL A 233 -3.28 2.48 -11.22
CA VAL A 233 -3.45 1.95 -12.58
C VAL A 233 -2.30 2.38 -13.50
N ALA A 234 -1.82 3.62 -13.38
CA ALA A 234 -0.69 4.11 -14.17
C ALA A 234 0.60 3.35 -13.86
N GLU A 235 0.90 3.08 -12.59
CA GLU A 235 2.05 2.29 -12.16
C GLU A 235 1.99 0.86 -12.70
N MET A 236 0.82 0.22 -12.62
CA MET A 236 0.58 -1.11 -13.20
C MET A 236 0.84 -1.13 -14.71
N THR A 237 0.45 -0.07 -15.42
CA THR A 237 0.67 0.13 -16.87
C THR A 237 2.15 0.29 -17.18
N LEU A 238 2.82 1.21 -16.48
CA LEU A 238 4.24 1.57 -16.69
C LEU A 238 5.17 0.37 -16.49
N SER A 239 4.87 -0.48 -15.50
CA SER A 239 5.71 -1.62 -15.13
C SER A 239 5.93 -2.62 -16.29
N LYS A 240 4.97 -2.79 -17.19
CA LYS A 240 5.05 -3.76 -18.30
C LYS A 240 4.68 -3.17 -19.65
N LYS A 241 4.47 -1.85 -19.72
CA LYS A 241 4.10 -1.12 -20.95
C LYS A 241 2.83 -1.69 -21.62
N ILE A 242 1.86 -2.11 -20.81
CA ILE A 242 0.55 -2.57 -21.27
C ILE A 242 -0.47 -1.51 -20.86
N GLY A 243 -1.16 -0.91 -21.82
CA GLY A 243 -2.17 0.11 -21.60
C GLY A 243 -3.37 -0.40 -20.81
N ALA A 244 -4.26 0.51 -20.41
CA ALA A 244 -5.50 0.20 -19.73
C ALA A 244 -6.62 1.16 -20.12
N THR A 245 -7.82 0.62 -20.27
CA THR A 245 -9.05 1.41 -20.37
C THR A 245 -9.89 1.18 -19.15
N ILE A 246 -10.15 2.25 -18.39
CA ILE A 246 -10.99 2.20 -17.20
C ILE A 246 -12.24 3.05 -17.38
N THR A 247 -13.35 2.61 -16.78
CA THR A 247 -14.63 3.33 -16.78
C THR A 247 -15.04 3.63 -15.35
N LEU A 248 -15.22 4.89 -15.04
CA LEU A 248 -15.65 5.31 -13.71
C LEU A 248 -17.09 4.86 -13.44
N PRO A 249 -17.37 4.29 -12.27
CA PRO A 249 -18.75 3.99 -11.88
C PRO A 249 -19.59 5.27 -11.84
N LYS A 250 -20.82 5.22 -12.38
CA LYS A 250 -21.78 6.34 -12.32
C LYS A 250 -22.33 6.54 -10.90
N LYS A 251 -21.46 6.80 -9.92
CA LYS A 251 -21.86 7.18 -8.56
C LYS A 251 -22.09 8.68 -8.52
N LYS A 252 -23.32 9.12 -8.39
CA LYS A 252 -23.73 10.54 -8.43
C LYS A 252 -23.13 11.43 -7.32
N ASN A 253 -22.55 10.86 -6.28
CA ASN A 253 -22.17 11.59 -5.06
C ASN A 253 -20.65 11.71 -4.83
N ILE A 254 -19.81 11.22 -5.74
CA ILE A 254 -18.35 11.36 -5.63
C ILE A 254 -17.85 12.04 -6.89
N PRO A 255 -17.22 13.22 -6.78
CA PRO A 255 -16.61 13.90 -7.93
C PRO A 255 -15.53 13.02 -8.58
N SER A 256 -15.36 13.14 -9.89
CA SER A 256 -14.42 12.28 -10.65
C SER A 256 -13.00 12.37 -10.13
N TYR A 257 -12.52 13.58 -9.78
CA TYR A 257 -11.19 13.75 -9.21
C TYR A 257 -11.04 13.04 -7.86
N ALA A 258 -12.04 13.11 -6.99
CA ALA A 258 -12.03 12.45 -5.70
C ALA A 258 -12.11 10.93 -5.82
N TRP A 259 -12.82 10.43 -6.84
CA TRP A 259 -12.85 8.99 -7.14
C TRP A 259 -11.51 8.48 -7.66
N LEU A 260 -10.84 9.25 -8.53
CA LEU A 260 -9.57 8.89 -9.16
C LEU A 260 -8.38 9.03 -8.21
N PHE A 261 -8.34 10.11 -7.43
CA PHE A 261 -7.18 10.51 -6.63
C PHE A 261 -7.42 10.43 -5.12
N GLY A 262 -8.62 9.98 -4.70
CA GLY A 262 -8.91 9.73 -3.29
C GLY A 262 -8.09 8.56 -2.75
N GLU A 263 -7.51 8.76 -1.55
CA GLU A 263 -6.59 7.82 -0.90
C GLU A 263 -7.32 6.96 0.15
N ASP A 264 -8.58 6.58 -0.14
CA ASP A 264 -9.33 5.63 0.71
C ASP A 264 -8.54 4.33 0.88
N GLN A 265 -8.62 3.74 2.05
CA GLN A 265 -7.83 2.61 2.47
C GLN A 265 -8.51 1.26 2.18
N SER A 266 -7.79 0.16 2.44
CA SER A 266 -8.31 -1.23 2.33
C SER A 266 -8.72 -1.59 0.90
N ARG A 267 -8.03 -1.05 -0.11
CA ARG A 267 -8.37 -1.25 -1.53
C ARG A 267 -7.22 -1.84 -2.32
N TYR A 268 -7.59 -2.58 -3.37
CA TYR A 268 -6.64 -3.18 -4.33
C TYR A 268 -7.16 -3.05 -5.75
N ILE A 269 -6.26 -2.90 -6.72
CA ILE A 269 -6.51 -3.21 -8.13
C ILE A 269 -6.03 -4.64 -8.37
N ILE A 270 -6.89 -5.47 -8.94
CA ILE A 270 -6.56 -6.83 -9.35
C ILE A 270 -6.91 -7.04 -10.81
N THR A 271 -6.18 -7.92 -11.49
CA THR A 271 -6.50 -8.33 -12.86
C THR A 271 -6.77 -9.82 -12.96
N THR A 272 -7.59 -10.21 -13.92
CA THR A 272 -7.97 -11.61 -14.13
C THR A 272 -8.45 -11.87 -15.56
N LYS A 273 -8.19 -13.09 -16.05
CA LYS A 273 -8.77 -13.59 -17.30
C LYS A 273 -10.25 -14.00 -17.14
N ASN A 274 -10.65 -14.40 -15.92
CA ASN A 274 -12.01 -14.91 -15.66
C ASN A 274 -12.64 -14.21 -14.44
N PRO A 275 -13.34 -13.08 -14.62
CA PRO A 275 -13.90 -12.29 -13.52
C PRO A 275 -15.12 -12.94 -12.84
N ALA A 276 -15.92 -13.75 -13.54
CA ALA A 276 -17.19 -14.25 -13.03
C ALA A 276 -17.09 -15.07 -11.72
N PRO A 277 -16.17 -16.04 -11.58
CA PRO A 277 -15.99 -16.77 -10.33
C PRO A 277 -15.54 -15.89 -9.17
N ILE A 278 -14.72 -14.85 -9.45
CA ILE A 278 -14.24 -13.94 -8.42
C ILE A 278 -15.38 -13.06 -7.91
N LEU A 279 -16.20 -12.51 -8.81
CA LEU A 279 -17.39 -11.73 -8.46
C LEU A 279 -18.37 -12.56 -7.59
N LYS A 280 -18.62 -13.83 -7.97
CA LYS A 280 -19.47 -14.74 -7.17
C LYS A 280 -18.89 -14.95 -5.77
N LYS A 281 -17.58 -15.20 -5.65
CA LYS A 281 -16.90 -15.38 -4.36
C LYS A 281 -16.97 -14.10 -3.50
N ALA A 282 -16.74 -12.92 -4.09
CA ALA A 282 -16.80 -11.63 -3.41
C ALA A 282 -18.22 -11.35 -2.90
N LYS A 283 -19.25 -11.56 -3.73
CA LYS A 283 -20.66 -11.42 -3.33
C LYS A 283 -21.02 -12.29 -2.14
N ASN A 284 -20.63 -13.56 -2.14
CA ASN A 284 -20.90 -14.49 -1.05
C ASN A 284 -20.21 -14.07 0.27
N LYS A 285 -19.10 -13.34 0.18
CA LYS A 285 -18.35 -12.83 1.34
C LYS A 285 -18.69 -11.38 1.69
N ARG A 286 -19.61 -10.74 0.97
CA ARG A 286 -19.98 -9.33 1.12
C ARG A 286 -18.78 -8.39 0.95
N ILE A 287 -17.83 -8.75 0.09
CA ILE A 287 -16.66 -7.92 -0.23
C ILE A 287 -17.02 -7.02 -1.40
N PRO A 288 -16.86 -5.70 -1.28
CA PRO A 288 -17.03 -4.78 -2.39
C PRO A 288 -16.02 -5.09 -3.51
N LEU A 289 -16.50 -5.43 -4.69
CA LEU A 289 -15.69 -5.73 -5.86
C LEU A 289 -16.43 -5.32 -7.13
N TYR A 290 -15.75 -4.55 -7.98
CA TYR A 290 -16.33 -4.00 -9.22
C TYR A 290 -15.39 -4.21 -10.39
N VAL A 291 -15.94 -4.47 -11.57
CA VAL A 291 -15.19 -4.38 -12.83
C VAL A 291 -14.94 -2.91 -13.15
N LEU A 292 -13.69 -2.57 -13.38
CA LEU A 292 -13.23 -1.21 -13.66
C LEU A 292 -12.93 -1.01 -15.15
N GLY A 293 -12.44 -2.05 -15.82
CA GLY A 293 -12.04 -1.95 -17.22
C GLY A 293 -11.28 -3.16 -17.72
N LYS A 294 -10.44 -2.93 -18.72
CA LYS A 294 -9.59 -3.96 -19.33
C LYS A 294 -8.19 -3.45 -19.58
N THR A 295 -7.22 -4.34 -19.52
CA THR A 295 -5.85 -4.11 -19.97
C THR A 295 -5.81 -4.14 -21.49
N GLY A 296 -4.94 -3.35 -22.09
CA GLY A 296 -4.72 -3.29 -23.54
C GLY A 296 -4.59 -1.88 -24.07
N GLY A 297 -4.19 -1.79 -25.34
CA GLY A 297 -3.81 -0.54 -25.99
C GLY A 297 -2.32 -0.22 -25.79
N ASP A 298 -1.81 0.64 -26.67
CA ASP A 298 -0.45 1.17 -26.58
C ASP A 298 -0.38 2.23 -25.47
N MET A 299 0.82 2.40 -24.91
CA MET A 299 1.12 3.49 -23.94
C MET A 299 1.33 4.80 -24.68
#